data_0abc88b6372d1a6b2995ae5a0b093fc0
#
_entry.id   0abc88b6372d1a6b2995ae5a0b093fc0
#
_cell.length_a   1.000
_cell.length_b   1.000
_cell.length_c   1.000
_cell.angle_alpha   90.00
_cell.angle_beta   90.00
_cell.angle_gamma   90.00
#
_symmetry.space_group_name_H-M   'P 1'
#
loop_
_entity.id
_entity.type
_entity.pdbx_description
1 polymer ?
#
loop_
_entity_poly.entity_id
_entity_poly.type
_entity_poly.pdbx_seq_one_letter_code
_entity_poly.pdbx_strand_id
1 'polypeptide(L)'
;DKELKVLQWHSYEVYDLPSSAKILASSSECNVQAFSQNNAFGLQFHVEQTNETVPQWACVPEYKSALENTLGQNALKKFKKDVEENLNVFNKSAKIIYNNFKKII
;
A
#
# COMPACT_ATOMS: atom_id res chain seq x y z
N ASP A 1 4.08 -14.44 -4.84
CA ASP A 1 5.36 -13.78 -4.93
C ASP A 1 5.58 -13.04 -6.23
N LYS A 2 4.86 -13.38 -7.30
CA LYS A 2 4.96 -12.67 -8.57
C LYS A 2 4.01 -11.49 -8.65
N GLU A 3 2.82 -11.64 -8.12
CA GLU A 3 1.83 -10.58 -8.03
C GLU A 3 1.29 -10.50 -6.62
N LEU A 4 1.12 -9.28 -6.12
CA LEU A 4 0.67 -9.03 -4.77
C LEU A 4 -0.49 -8.04 -4.83
N LYS A 5 -1.62 -8.42 -4.25
CA LYS A 5 -2.75 -7.52 -4.09
C LYS A 5 -2.53 -6.68 -2.85
N VAL A 6 -2.56 -5.36 -3.02
CA VAL A 6 -2.25 -4.41 -1.95
C VAL A 6 -3.20 -3.23 -2.02
N LEU A 7 -3.27 -2.49 -0.92
CA LEU A 7 -4.02 -1.24 -0.85
C LEU A 7 -3.09 -0.07 -1.19
N GLN A 8 -3.52 0.78 -2.12
CA GLN A 8 -2.82 2.01 -2.46
C GLN A 8 -3.56 3.18 -1.82
N TRP A 9 -2.89 3.92 -0.97
CA TRP A 9 -3.42 5.15 -0.40
C TRP A 9 -2.26 6.08 -0.09
N HIS A 10 -1.78 6.78 -1.12
CA HIS A 10 -0.75 7.80 -0.96
C HIS A 10 -0.89 8.82 -2.09
N SER A 11 -0.55 10.07 -1.78
CA SER A 11 -0.60 11.19 -2.75
C SER A 11 0.76 11.48 -3.37
N TYR A 12 1.82 11.03 -2.72
CA TYR A 12 3.19 11.21 -3.18
C TYR A 12 3.80 9.86 -3.49
N GLU A 13 4.78 9.85 -4.37
CA GLU A 13 5.49 8.63 -4.69
C GLU A 13 7.00 8.84 -4.64
N VAL A 14 7.70 7.78 -4.31
CA VAL A 14 9.16 7.73 -4.45
C VAL A 14 9.46 7.45 -5.92
N TYR A 15 10.18 8.33 -6.58
CA TYR A 15 10.48 8.17 -8.00
C TYR A 15 11.96 8.23 -8.35
N ASP A 16 12.77 8.77 -7.48
CA ASP A 16 14.20 8.96 -7.74
C ASP A 16 15.00 8.35 -6.59
N LEU A 17 15.53 7.16 -6.82
CA LEU A 17 16.29 6.42 -5.82
C LEU A 17 17.79 6.58 -6.06
N PRO A 18 18.60 6.59 -4.99
CA PRO A 18 20.06 6.52 -5.15
C PRO A 18 20.45 5.22 -5.86
N SER A 19 21.62 5.23 -6.53
CA SER A 19 22.10 4.07 -7.27
C SER A 19 22.33 2.84 -6.40
N SER A 20 22.53 3.02 -5.09
CA SER A 20 22.69 1.93 -4.13
C SER A 20 21.39 1.26 -3.73
N ALA A 21 20.23 1.84 -4.07
CA ALA A 21 18.94 1.29 -3.74
C ALA A 21 18.46 0.31 -4.83
N LYS A 22 17.65 -0.66 -4.42
CA LYS A 22 17.03 -1.62 -5.34
C LYS A 22 15.53 -1.49 -5.31
N ILE A 23 14.89 -1.54 -6.47
CA ILE A 23 13.44 -1.61 -6.57
C ILE A 23 13.05 -3.08 -6.38
N LEU A 24 12.19 -3.33 -5.40
CA LEU A 24 11.75 -4.68 -5.06
C LEU A 24 10.37 -4.99 -5.63
N ALA A 25 9.54 -3.98 -5.85
CA ALA A 25 8.21 -4.14 -6.40
C ALA A 25 7.79 -2.89 -7.16
N SER A 26 6.98 -3.08 -8.19
CA SER A 26 6.46 -2.01 -9.05
C SER A 26 5.01 -2.27 -9.42
N SER A 27 4.29 -1.23 -9.81
CA SER A 27 2.99 -1.34 -10.45
C SER A 27 2.97 -0.49 -11.71
N SER A 28 1.91 -0.64 -12.52
CA SER A 28 1.77 0.15 -13.74
C SER A 28 1.70 1.65 -13.50
N GLU A 29 1.20 2.05 -12.34
CA GLU A 29 0.98 3.46 -11.99
C GLU A 29 2.07 4.04 -11.09
N CYS A 30 2.87 3.19 -10.47
CA CYS A 30 3.92 3.62 -9.56
C CYS A 30 5.13 2.69 -9.69
N ASN A 31 6.22 3.20 -10.22
CA ASN A 31 7.40 2.39 -10.51
C ASN A 31 8.10 1.88 -9.25
N VAL A 32 8.02 2.62 -8.14
CA VAL A 32 8.66 2.23 -6.88
C VAL A 32 7.58 1.97 -5.84
N GLN A 33 7.14 0.73 -5.74
CA GLN A 33 6.20 0.31 -4.69
C GLN A 33 6.94 -0.20 -3.45
N ALA A 34 8.08 -0.81 -3.65
CA ALA A 34 8.94 -1.25 -2.56
C ALA A 34 10.39 -1.13 -2.99
N PHE A 35 11.25 -0.80 -2.06
CA PHE A 35 12.68 -0.67 -2.33
C PHE A 35 13.50 -1.04 -1.11
N SER A 36 14.78 -1.31 -1.33
CA SER A 36 15.74 -1.52 -0.25
C SER A 36 16.99 -0.68 -0.47
N GLN A 37 17.60 -0.26 0.63
CA GLN A 37 18.91 0.40 0.63
C GLN A 37 19.64 -0.03 1.89
N ASN A 38 20.74 -0.76 1.73
CA ASN A 38 21.47 -1.38 2.84
C ASN A 38 20.51 -2.26 3.65
N ASN A 39 20.32 -1.95 4.94
CA ASN A 39 19.42 -2.70 5.83
C ASN A 39 18.06 -2.02 5.98
N ALA A 40 17.76 -1.00 5.18
CA ALA A 40 16.50 -0.27 5.24
C ALA A 40 15.59 -0.72 4.09
N PHE A 41 14.29 -0.80 4.39
CA PHE A 41 13.26 -1.19 3.43
C PHE A 41 12.12 -0.19 3.46
N GLY A 42 11.63 0.18 2.29
CA GLY A 42 10.49 1.08 2.16
C GLY A 42 9.36 0.43 1.39
N LEU A 43 8.14 0.60 1.86
CA LEU A 43 6.93 0.13 1.20
C LEU A 43 5.98 1.30 1.04
N GLN A 44 5.43 1.49 -0.16
CA GLN A 44 4.42 2.53 -0.40
C GLN A 44 3.00 1.98 -0.39
N PHE A 45 2.84 0.68 -0.50
CA PHE A 45 1.55 0.03 -0.44
C PHE A 45 1.21 -0.42 0.98
N HIS A 46 -0.06 -0.79 1.17
CA HIS A 46 -0.55 -1.24 2.47
C HIS A 46 -1.10 -2.65 2.37
N VAL A 47 -0.76 -3.47 3.35
CA VAL A 47 -1.29 -4.84 3.53
C VAL A 47 -1.66 -5.10 4.99
N GLU A 48 -1.39 -4.15 5.89
CA GLU A 48 -1.57 -4.27 7.34
C GLU A 48 -2.97 -3.89 7.82
N GLN A 49 -3.82 -3.41 6.91
CA GLN A 49 -5.11 -2.85 7.28
C GLN A 49 -6.07 -3.88 7.85
N THR A 50 -7.01 -3.38 8.65
CA THR A 50 -8.17 -4.10 9.14
C THR A 50 -9.42 -3.56 8.44
N ASN A 51 -10.60 -4.12 8.77
CA ASN A 51 -11.86 -3.61 8.24
C ASN A 51 -12.20 -2.20 8.73
N GLU A 52 -11.48 -1.69 9.73
CA GLU A 52 -11.69 -0.35 10.29
C GLU A 52 -10.76 0.70 9.69
N THR A 53 -9.71 0.29 8.98
CA THR A 53 -8.68 1.20 8.49
C THR A 53 -9.23 2.26 7.53
N VAL A 54 -9.98 1.85 6.51
CA VAL A 54 -10.53 2.80 5.54
C VAL A 54 -11.55 3.73 6.19
N PRO A 55 -12.50 3.26 7.02
CA PRO A 55 -13.38 4.16 7.75
C PRO A 55 -12.62 5.16 8.63
N GLN A 56 -11.57 4.73 9.32
CA GLN A 56 -10.77 5.63 10.16
C GLN A 56 -10.04 6.68 9.33
N TRP A 57 -9.45 6.30 8.22
CA TRP A 57 -8.78 7.26 7.34
C TRP A 57 -9.78 8.24 6.71
N ALA A 58 -10.97 7.77 6.38
CA ALA A 58 -12.00 8.60 5.79
C ALA A 58 -12.59 9.61 6.77
N CYS A 59 -12.33 9.47 8.07
CA CYS A 59 -12.71 10.49 9.07
C CYS A 59 -11.88 11.77 8.94
N VAL A 60 -10.75 11.73 8.23
CA VAL A 60 -9.95 12.92 7.94
C VAL A 60 -10.48 13.54 6.66
N PRO A 61 -11.08 14.76 6.70
CA PRO A 61 -11.72 15.34 5.52
C PRO A 61 -10.82 15.49 4.31
N GLU A 62 -9.54 15.80 4.53
CA GLU A 62 -8.56 15.96 3.46
C GLU A 62 -8.31 14.65 2.72
N TYR A 63 -8.30 13.53 3.43
CA TYR A 63 -8.09 12.21 2.84
C TYR A 63 -9.32 11.79 2.01
N LYS A 64 -10.52 12.03 2.55
CA LYS A 64 -11.74 11.72 1.84
C LYS A 64 -11.87 12.56 0.57
N SER A 65 -11.58 13.86 0.66
CA SER A 65 -11.62 14.77 -0.50
C SER A 65 -10.62 14.35 -1.58
N ALA A 66 -9.41 13.98 -1.19
CA ALA A 66 -8.39 13.53 -2.13
C ALA A 66 -8.85 12.26 -2.86
N LEU A 67 -9.45 11.31 -2.15
CA LEU A 67 -9.96 10.09 -2.73
C LEU A 67 -11.09 10.37 -3.73
N GLU A 68 -12.05 11.20 -3.34
CA GLU A 68 -13.19 11.55 -4.17
C GLU A 68 -12.78 12.35 -5.43
N ASN A 69 -11.81 13.25 -5.29
CA ASN A 69 -11.28 14.02 -6.39
C ASN A 69 -10.54 13.16 -7.41
N THR A 70 -9.88 12.11 -6.94
CA THR A 70 -9.10 11.22 -7.80
C THR A 70 -9.98 10.17 -8.47
N LEU A 71 -10.93 9.58 -7.73
CA LEU A 71 -11.67 8.39 -8.17
C LEU A 71 -13.17 8.62 -8.32
N GLY A 72 -13.72 9.77 -7.91
CA GLY A 72 -15.13 10.12 -8.02
C GLY A 72 -15.88 10.05 -6.68
N GLN A 73 -17.14 10.51 -6.71
CA GLN A 73 -17.92 10.70 -5.47
C GLN A 73 -18.27 9.41 -4.73
N ASN A 74 -18.43 8.30 -5.44
CA ASN A 74 -18.76 7.01 -4.83
C ASN A 74 -17.52 6.16 -4.54
N ALA A 75 -16.33 6.73 -4.70
CA ALA A 75 -15.07 6.03 -4.57
C ALA A 75 -14.87 5.43 -3.18
N LEU A 76 -15.26 6.16 -2.12
CA LEU A 76 -15.07 5.68 -0.76
C LEU A 76 -15.85 4.39 -0.50
N LYS A 77 -17.10 4.32 -0.94
CA LYS A 77 -17.93 3.14 -0.76
C LYS A 77 -17.37 1.94 -1.49
N LYS A 78 -16.98 2.13 -2.74
CA LYS A 78 -16.38 1.08 -3.55
C LYS A 78 -15.03 0.64 -2.98
N PHE A 79 -14.23 1.59 -2.56
CA PHE A 79 -12.91 1.35 -1.99
C PHE A 79 -13.01 0.52 -0.70
N LYS A 80 -13.95 0.89 0.18
CA LYS A 80 -14.21 0.13 1.41
C LYS A 80 -14.62 -1.30 1.11
N LYS A 81 -15.50 -1.48 0.12
CA LYS A 81 -15.95 -2.81 -0.29
C LYS A 81 -14.80 -3.65 -0.83
N ASP A 82 -13.97 -3.05 -1.70
CA ASP A 82 -12.82 -3.74 -2.27
C ASP A 82 -11.82 -4.17 -1.19
N VAL A 83 -11.60 -3.34 -0.19
CA VAL A 83 -10.73 -3.68 0.95
C VAL A 83 -11.33 -4.84 1.75
N GLU A 84 -12.61 -4.79 2.05
CA GLU A 84 -13.29 -5.87 2.80
C GLU A 84 -13.18 -7.21 2.06
N GLU A 85 -13.38 -7.21 0.75
CA GLU A 85 -13.31 -8.43 -0.06
C GLU A 85 -11.91 -9.01 -0.15
N ASN A 86 -10.87 -8.18 -0.02
CA ASN A 86 -9.48 -8.61 -0.15
C ASN A 86 -8.73 -8.64 1.18
N LEU A 87 -9.41 -8.41 2.30
CA LEU A 87 -8.77 -8.28 3.61
C LEU A 87 -7.95 -9.50 3.99
N ASN A 88 -8.48 -10.70 3.75
CA ASN A 88 -7.76 -11.94 4.05
C ASN A 88 -6.48 -12.06 3.23
N VAL A 89 -6.51 -11.66 1.96
CA VAL A 89 -5.34 -11.67 1.08
C VAL A 89 -4.30 -10.67 1.60
N PHE A 90 -4.74 -9.47 1.97
CA PHE A 90 -3.84 -8.44 2.50
C PHE A 90 -3.16 -8.91 3.79
N ASN A 91 -3.93 -9.44 4.72
CA ASN A 91 -3.40 -9.90 6.00
C ASN A 91 -2.43 -11.08 5.85
N LYS A 92 -2.70 -11.97 4.92
CA LYS A 92 -1.80 -13.07 4.60
C LYS A 92 -0.47 -12.55 4.05
N SER A 93 -0.54 -11.56 3.15
CA SER A 93 0.65 -10.92 2.59
C SER A 93 1.44 -10.17 3.65
N ALA A 94 0.77 -9.48 4.57
CA ALA A 94 1.42 -8.79 5.68
C ALA A 94 2.22 -9.76 6.54
N LYS A 95 1.65 -10.92 6.83
CA LYS A 95 2.32 -11.95 7.62
C LYS A 95 3.56 -12.48 6.91
N ILE A 96 3.46 -12.71 5.61
CA ILE A 96 4.60 -13.17 4.80
C ILE A 96 5.71 -12.13 4.80
N ILE A 97 5.38 -10.87 4.56
CA ILE A 97 6.35 -9.77 4.54
C ILE A 97 7.03 -9.65 5.90
N TYR A 98 6.27 -9.70 6.99
CA TYR A 98 6.81 -9.61 8.33
C TYR A 98 7.77 -10.78 8.63
N ASN A 99 7.38 -11.99 8.30
CA ASN A 99 8.21 -13.17 8.54
C ASN A 99 9.50 -13.13 7.72
N ASN A 100 9.41 -12.65 6.46
CA ASN A 100 10.59 -12.50 5.61
C ASN A 100 11.54 -11.43 6.16
N PHE A 101 10.99 -10.32 6.64
CA PHE A 101 11.78 -9.26 7.25
C PHE A 101 12.52 -9.76 8.51
N LYS A 102 11.85 -10.53 9.34
CA LYS A 102 12.47 -11.11 10.53
C LYS A 102 13.67 -12.00 10.21
N LYS A 103 13.68 -12.66 9.08
CA LYS A 103 14.81 -13.49 8.66
C LYS A 103 16.04 -12.68 8.28
N ILE A 104 15.84 -11.43 7.89
CA ILE A 104 16.93 -10.56 7.45
C ILE A 104 17.61 -9.86 8.63
N ILE A 105 16.83 -9.52 9.63
CA ILE A 105 17.37 -8.89 10.84
C ILE A 105 17.72 -9.96 11.87
#